data_e43e0ab5f9a62009de2a20e89f301a2f
#
_entry.id   e43e0ab5f9a62009de2a20e89f301a2f
#
_cell.length_a   1.000
_cell.length_b   1.000
_cell.length_c   1.000
_cell.angle_alpha   90.00
_cell.angle_beta   90.00
_cell.angle_gamma   90.00
#
_symmetry.space_group_name_H-M   'P 1'
#
loop_
_entity.id
_entity.type
_entity.pdbx_description
1 polymer ?
#
loop_
_entity_poly.entity_id
_entity_poly.type
_entity_poly.pdbx_seq_one_letter_code
_entity_poly.pdbx_strand_id
1 'polypeptide(L)'
;GKHLYVSYDEYHNLCEKLAIKIFQSGWEFDTILCLARGGMRPGDILSRIFDKPLAIMSTSSYRAEAGTVQGHLDIAHYITTPRGEIAGKVLLVDDLADSGLTLHKVVDMLRTKYTKVTELRTAVLWTKGLSKFNADYSVEFLPTNPWIHQPFESYDVMRPEKLIEKWKV
;
A
#
# COMPACT_ATOMS: atom_id res chain seq x y z
N GLY A 1 2.69 14.65 17.59
CA GLY A 1 3.57 15.38 16.76
C GLY A 1 3.17 15.46 15.32
N LYS A 2 3.81 16.39 14.64
CA LYS A 2 3.53 16.62 13.23
C LYS A 2 4.28 15.65 12.31
N HIS A 3 5.29 14.98 12.83
CA HIS A 3 6.14 14.08 12.08
C HIS A 3 6.29 12.76 12.81
N LEU A 4 6.17 11.68 12.08
CA LEU A 4 6.42 10.33 12.57
C LEU A 4 7.52 9.73 11.71
N TYR A 5 8.68 9.47 12.32
CA TYR A 5 9.81 8.88 11.61
C TYR A 5 9.85 7.38 11.87
N VAL A 6 9.94 6.60 10.82
CA VAL A 6 9.91 5.15 10.88
C VAL A 6 11.22 4.60 10.37
N SER A 7 11.90 3.80 11.18
CA SER A 7 13.13 3.12 10.77
C SER A 7 12.83 1.87 9.94
N TYR A 8 13.84 1.31 9.28
CA TYR A 8 13.68 0.05 8.56
C TYR A 8 13.22 -1.08 9.49
N ASP A 9 13.79 -1.17 10.67
CA ASP A 9 13.39 -2.20 11.64
C ASP A 9 11.94 -2.03 12.08
N GLU A 10 11.54 -0.81 12.40
CA GLU A 10 10.16 -0.52 12.76
C GLU A 10 9.19 -0.83 11.62
N TYR A 11 9.59 -0.50 10.39
CA TYR A 11 8.78 -0.78 9.20
C TYR A 11 8.57 -2.29 9.02
N HIS A 12 9.64 -3.07 9.11
CA HIS A 12 9.54 -4.52 9.01
C HIS A 12 8.72 -5.13 10.14
N ASN A 13 8.85 -4.60 11.36
CA ASN A 13 8.02 -5.02 12.49
C ASN A 13 6.54 -4.79 12.22
N LEU A 14 6.19 -3.67 11.61
CA LEU A 14 4.80 -3.39 11.25
C LEU A 14 4.28 -4.40 10.21
N CYS A 15 5.10 -4.74 9.23
CA CYS A 15 4.72 -5.75 8.23
C CYS A 15 4.47 -7.10 8.88
N GLU A 16 5.30 -7.52 9.83
CA GLU A 16 5.11 -8.77 10.56
C GLU A 16 3.85 -8.74 11.42
N LYS A 17 3.59 -7.63 12.10
CA LYS A 17 2.37 -7.46 12.90
C LYS A 17 1.12 -7.50 12.02
N LEU A 18 1.21 -6.94 10.81
CA LEU A 18 0.10 -7.02 9.86
C LEU A 18 -0.17 -8.46 9.45
N ALA A 19 0.89 -9.23 9.16
CA ALA A 19 0.77 -10.65 8.84
C ALA A 19 0.08 -11.42 9.97
N ILE A 20 0.47 -11.16 11.21
CA ILE A 20 -0.14 -11.81 12.39
C ILE A 20 -1.63 -11.50 12.47
N LYS A 21 -2.02 -10.24 12.30
CA LYS A 21 -3.43 -9.84 12.33
C LYS A 21 -4.25 -10.58 11.26
N ILE A 22 -3.72 -10.65 10.06
CA ILE A 22 -4.40 -11.35 8.95
C ILE A 22 -4.54 -12.83 9.27
N PHE A 23 -3.48 -13.46 9.70
CA PHE A 23 -3.49 -14.90 10.03
C PHE A 23 -4.46 -15.22 11.17
N GLN A 24 -4.45 -14.41 12.22
CA GLN A 24 -5.31 -14.63 13.39
C GLN A 24 -6.79 -14.41 13.08
N SER A 25 -7.13 -13.69 12.02
CA SER A 25 -8.51 -13.50 11.60
C SER A 25 -9.14 -14.79 11.06
N GLY A 26 -8.31 -15.77 10.67
CA GLY A 26 -8.77 -17.00 10.07
C GLY A 26 -9.21 -16.91 8.62
N TRP A 27 -9.20 -15.72 8.03
CA TRP A 27 -9.55 -15.54 6.62
C TRP A 27 -8.41 -15.98 5.72
N GLU A 28 -8.71 -16.90 4.80
CA GLU A 28 -7.76 -17.37 3.80
C GLU A 28 -8.01 -16.68 2.47
N PHE A 29 -6.95 -16.44 1.73
CA PHE A 29 -7.03 -15.76 0.44
C PHE A 29 -6.15 -16.47 -0.59
N ASP A 30 -6.41 -16.17 -1.85
CA ASP A 30 -5.73 -16.84 -2.97
C ASP A 30 -4.59 -16.01 -3.54
N THR A 31 -4.72 -14.69 -3.50
CA THR A 31 -3.78 -13.78 -4.14
C THR A 31 -3.66 -12.49 -3.34
N ILE A 32 -2.46 -11.92 -3.32
CA ILE A 32 -2.22 -10.59 -2.79
C ILE A 32 -2.13 -9.65 -3.99
N LEU A 33 -2.87 -8.54 -3.91
CA LEU A 33 -2.77 -7.44 -4.86
C LEU A 33 -2.18 -6.24 -4.16
N CYS A 34 -0.98 -5.83 -4.54
CA CYS A 34 -0.38 -4.64 -3.95
C CYS A 34 -0.52 -3.43 -4.87
N LEU A 35 -0.67 -2.27 -4.25
CA LEU A 35 -0.72 -1.00 -4.97
C LEU A 35 0.68 -0.40 -5.03
N ALA A 36 1.21 -0.28 -6.24
CA ALA A 36 2.47 0.38 -6.43
C ALA A 36 2.25 1.90 -6.29
N ARG A 37 3.12 2.58 -5.63
CA ARG A 37 4.43 2.14 -5.15
C ARG A 37 4.40 1.75 -3.66
N GLY A 38 3.59 2.42 -2.84
CA GLY A 38 3.60 2.29 -1.38
C GLY A 38 3.27 0.90 -0.85
N GLY A 39 2.41 0.16 -1.55
CA GLY A 39 2.02 -1.19 -1.14
C GLY A 39 2.98 -2.28 -1.57
N MET A 40 4.00 -1.97 -2.36
CA MET A 40 4.91 -2.99 -2.91
C MET A 40 5.72 -3.70 -1.84
N ARG A 41 6.25 -2.96 -0.88
CA ARG A 41 7.08 -3.56 0.17
C ARG A 41 6.28 -4.46 1.10
N PRO A 42 5.17 -3.98 1.71
CA PRO A 42 4.36 -4.88 2.52
C PRO A 42 3.74 -6.00 1.68
N GLY A 43 3.38 -5.74 0.43
CA GLY A 43 2.86 -6.77 -0.47
C GLY A 43 3.85 -7.89 -0.71
N ASP A 44 5.11 -7.56 -1.00
CA ASP A 44 6.16 -8.55 -1.18
C ASP A 44 6.38 -9.37 0.09
N ILE A 45 6.51 -8.71 1.22
CA ILE A 45 6.73 -9.39 2.51
C ILE A 45 5.58 -10.35 2.82
N LEU A 46 4.34 -9.88 2.70
CA LEU A 46 3.17 -10.71 2.96
C LEU A 46 3.07 -11.90 2.00
N SER A 47 3.41 -11.69 0.72
CA SER A 47 3.38 -12.78 -0.26
C SER A 47 4.35 -13.90 0.09
N ARG A 48 5.50 -13.55 0.65
CA ARG A 48 6.49 -14.53 1.10
C ARG A 48 6.05 -15.24 2.37
N ILE A 49 5.53 -14.48 3.35
CA ILE A 49 5.07 -15.07 4.62
C ILE A 49 3.92 -16.05 4.40
N PHE A 50 2.95 -15.68 3.56
CA PHE A 50 1.78 -16.51 3.30
C PHE A 50 1.96 -17.48 2.13
N ASP A 51 3.08 -17.38 1.42
CA ASP A 51 3.34 -18.20 0.21
C ASP A 51 2.19 -18.10 -0.79
N LYS A 52 1.85 -16.86 -1.14
CA LYS A 52 0.77 -16.56 -2.10
C LYS A 52 1.29 -15.75 -3.28
N PRO A 53 0.66 -15.91 -4.45
CA PRO A 53 1.01 -15.09 -5.63
C PRO A 53 0.84 -13.60 -5.35
N LEU A 54 1.69 -12.79 -5.96
CA LEU A 54 1.66 -11.35 -5.85
C LEU A 54 1.24 -10.74 -7.17
N ALA A 55 0.13 -10.04 -7.17
CA ALA A 55 -0.34 -9.21 -8.27
C ALA A 55 -0.04 -7.75 -7.97
N ILE A 56 0.16 -6.95 -8.99
CA ILE A 56 0.56 -5.54 -8.84
C ILE A 56 -0.33 -4.67 -9.70
N MET A 57 -0.75 -3.53 -9.13
CA MET A 57 -1.46 -2.49 -9.85
C MET A 57 -0.88 -1.14 -9.47
N SER A 58 -0.58 -0.30 -10.46
CA SER A 58 -0.09 1.05 -10.20
C SER A 58 -1.23 2.01 -9.92
N THR A 59 -1.04 2.83 -8.91
CA THR A 59 -1.91 3.96 -8.63
C THR A 59 -1.04 5.17 -8.38
N SER A 60 -1.52 6.34 -8.74
CA SER A 60 -0.83 7.57 -8.44
C SER A 60 -1.83 8.71 -8.25
N SER A 61 -1.51 9.60 -7.32
CA SER A 61 -2.24 10.85 -7.19
C SER A 61 -1.52 11.90 -8.02
N TYR A 62 -2.21 12.46 -9.00
CA TYR A 62 -1.69 13.53 -9.81
C TYR A 62 -2.10 14.88 -9.23
N ARG A 63 -1.15 15.82 -9.12
CA ARG A 63 -1.42 17.18 -8.70
C ARG A 63 -0.91 18.13 -9.74
N ALA A 64 -1.71 19.16 -10.06
CA ALA A 64 -1.23 20.24 -10.89
C ALA A 64 -0.15 21.02 -10.14
N GLU A 65 0.76 21.61 -10.90
CA GLU A 65 1.81 22.45 -10.33
C GLU A 65 1.22 23.56 -9.47
N ALA A 66 1.98 23.95 -8.47
CA ALA A 66 1.62 24.99 -7.51
C ALA A 66 0.39 24.68 -6.66
N GLY A 67 -0.13 23.47 -6.72
CA GLY A 67 -1.27 23.07 -5.91
C GLY A 67 -2.54 23.84 -6.18
N THR A 68 -2.67 24.45 -7.34
CA THR A 68 -3.83 25.26 -7.70
C THR A 68 -5.02 24.44 -8.15
N VAL A 69 -4.78 23.20 -8.54
CA VAL A 69 -5.82 22.28 -8.98
C VAL A 69 -5.81 21.07 -8.09
N GLN A 70 -7.00 20.63 -7.70
CA GLN A 70 -7.14 19.43 -6.89
C GLN A 70 -6.56 18.23 -7.65
N GLY A 71 -5.85 17.36 -6.92
CA GLY A 71 -5.22 16.20 -7.52
C GLY A 71 -6.21 15.22 -8.12
N HIS A 72 -5.78 14.55 -9.14
CA HIS A 72 -6.46 13.41 -9.72
C HIS A 72 -5.85 12.11 -9.22
N LEU A 73 -6.67 11.10 -9.13
CA LEU A 73 -6.19 9.75 -8.88
C LEU A 73 -6.21 8.97 -10.19
N ASP A 74 -5.03 8.61 -10.67
CA ASP A 74 -4.87 7.72 -11.80
C ASP A 74 -4.78 6.29 -11.33
N ILE A 75 -5.64 5.44 -11.86
CA ILE A 75 -5.64 4.01 -11.57
C ILE A 75 -5.32 3.28 -12.86
N ALA A 76 -4.33 2.38 -12.82
CA ALA A 76 -3.97 1.59 -13.97
C ALA A 76 -5.16 0.75 -14.46
N HIS A 77 -5.30 0.60 -15.77
CA HIS A 77 -6.35 -0.22 -16.35
C HIS A 77 -6.08 -1.70 -16.19
N TYR A 78 -4.85 -2.07 -15.91
CA TYR A 78 -4.40 -3.46 -15.89
C TYR A 78 -3.78 -3.84 -14.57
N ILE A 79 -4.02 -5.09 -14.19
CA ILE A 79 -3.39 -5.74 -13.06
C ILE A 79 -2.41 -6.76 -13.62
N THR A 80 -1.15 -6.69 -13.20
CA THR A 80 -0.16 -7.70 -13.54
C THR A 80 -0.27 -8.85 -12.56
N THR A 81 -0.52 -10.05 -13.05
CA THR A 81 -0.62 -11.26 -12.24
C THR A 81 0.30 -12.34 -12.80
N PRO A 82 0.75 -13.29 -11.95
CA PRO A 82 1.53 -14.42 -12.45
C PRO A 82 0.75 -15.35 -13.34
N ARG A 83 -0.57 -15.39 -13.22
CA ARG A 83 -1.44 -16.32 -13.95
C ARG A 83 -2.78 -15.67 -14.26
N GLY A 84 -3.07 -15.54 -15.54
CA GLY A 84 -4.38 -15.14 -16.03
C GLY A 84 -4.96 -13.90 -15.35
N GLU A 85 -6.28 -13.85 -15.31
CA GLU A 85 -7.01 -12.76 -14.68
C GLU A 85 -7.07 -12.97 -13.15
N ILE A 86 -7.00 -11.86 -12.40
CA ILE A 86 -7.14 -11.92 -10.95
C ILE A 86 -8.53 -12.47 -10.58
N ALA A 87 -8.55 -13.40 -9.64
CA ALA A 87 -9.76 -14.14 -9.29
C ALA A 87 -9.71 -14.65 -7.85
N GLY A 88 -10.86 -15.08 -7.35
CA GLY A 88 -10.97 -15.68 -6.03
C GLY A 88 -10.92 -14.67 -4.90
N LYS A 89 -10.36 -15.08 -3.78
CA LYS A 89 -10.23 -14.23 -2.59
C LYS A 89 -8.95 -13.43 -2.67
N VAL A 90 -9.06 -12.12 -2.62
CA VAL A 90 -7.93 -11.19 -2.84
C VAL A 90 -7.70 -10.32 -1.62
N LEU A 91 -6.44 -10.25 -1.21
CA LEU A 91 -5.99 -9.31 -0.19
C LEU A 91 -5.35 -8.11 -0.88
N LEU A 92 -6.00 -6.96 -0.77
CA LEU A 92 -5.51 -5.69 -1.34
C LEU A 92 -4.63 -4.99 -0.31
N VAL A 93 -3.38 -4.72 -0.69
CA VAL A 93 -2.37 -4.17 0.24
C VAL A 93 -1.88 -2.81 -0.22
N ASP A 94 -1.90 -1.85 0.69
CA ASP A 94 -1.24 -0.56 0.55
C ASP A 94 -0.50 -0.25 1.85
N ASP A 95 0.29 0.82 1.86
CA ASP A 95 1.02 1.20 3.08
C ASP A 95 0.13 1.97 4.06
N LEU A 96 -0.71 2.85 3.55
CA LEU A 96 -1.37 3.88 4.34
C LEU A 96 -2.77 4.17 3.80
N ALA A 97 -3.73 4.25 4.71
CA ALA A 97 -5.02 4.87 4.43
C ALA A 97 -4.99 6.31 4.97
N ASP A 98 -4.67 7.26 4.10
CA ASP A 98 -4.60 8.69 4.44
C ASP A 98 -5.99 9.32 4.38
N SER A 99 -6.44 9.76 3.22
CA SER A 99 -7.84 10.15 3.04
C SER A 99 -8.75 8.95 2.81
N GLY A 100 -8.19 7.84 2.36
CA GLY A 100 -8.91 6.64 1.99
C GLY A 100 -9.42 6.64 0.56
N LEU A 101 -9.21 7.73 -0.18
CA LEU A 101 -9.75 7.87 -1.54
C LEU A 101 -9.20 6.82 -2.49
N THR A 102 -7.90 6.55 -2.44
CA THR A 102 -7.26 5.56 -3.31
C THR A 102 -7.85 4.17 -3.10
N LEU A 103 -7.90 3.73 -1.84
CA LEU A 103 -8.44 2.41 -1.51
C LEU A 103 -9.91 2.29 -1.89
N HIS A 104 -10.69 3.34 -1.63
CA HIS A 104 -12.11 3.34 -1.97
C HIS A 104 -12.33 3.16 -3.49
N LYS A 105 -11.60 3.92 -4.29
CA LYS A 105 -11.71 3.83 -5.74
C LYS A 105 -11.21 2.50 -6.32
N VAL A 106 -10.13 1.99 -5.75
CA VAL A 106 -9.60 0.68 -6.20
C VAL A 106 -10.58 -0.44 -5.87
N VAL A 107 -11.14 -0.44 -4.67
CA VAL A 107 -12.15 -1.43 -4.28
C VAL A 107 -13.35 -1.39 -5.22
N ASP A 108 -13.86 -0.20 -5.51
CA ASP A 108 -14.98 -0.04 -6.44
C ASP A 108 -14.64 -0.57 -7.83
N MET A 109 -13.45 -0.24 -8.33
CA MET A 109 -13.00 -0.68 -9.63
C MET A 109 -12.86 -2.21 -9.70
N LEU A 110 -12.32 -2.83 -8.65
CA LEU A 110 -12.18 -4.28 -8.59
C LEU A 110 -13.54 -4.95 -8.60
N ARG A 111 -14.49 -4.45 -7.83
CA ARG A 111 -15.84 -5.03 -7.79
C ARG A 111 -16.60 -4.88 -9.08
N THR A 112 -16.34 -3.84 -9.83
CA THR A 112 -17.06 -3.59 -11.09
C THR A 112 -16.42 -4.23 -12.30
N LYS A 113 -15.09 -4.29 -12.37
CA LYS A 113 -14.36 -4.77 -13.56
C LYS A 113 -13.85 -6.19 -13.45
N TYR A 114 -13.52 -6.64 -12.25
CA TYR A 114 -12.88 -7.93 -12.06
C TYR A 114 -13.83 -8.89 -11.36
N THR A 115 -14.81 -9.34 -12.12
CA THR A 115 -15.95 -10.11 -11.59
C THR A 115 -15.59 -11.50 -11.09
N LYS A 116 -14.40 -11.99 -11.43
CA LYS A 116 -13.89 -13.26 -10.90
C LYS A 116 -13.35 -13.15 -9.47
N VAL A 117 -13.17 -11.94 -8.96
CA VAL A 117 -12.82 -11.71 -7.56
C VAL A 117 -14.08 -11.95 -6.72
N THR A 118 -14.05 -12.95 -5.84
CA THR A 118 -15.21 -13.37 -5.06
C THR A 118 -15.28 -12.72 -3.69
N GLU A 119 -14.12 -12.49 -3.08
CA GLU A 119 -14.02 -11.78 -1.81
C GLU A 119 -12.80 -10.86 -1.86
N LEU A 120 -12.92 -9.73 -1.20
CA LEU A 120 -11.88 -8.71 -1.18
C LEU A 120 -11.75 -8.17 0.23
N ARG A 121 -10.55 -8.23 0.79
CA ARG A 121 -10.22 -7.55 2.04
C ARG A 121 -9.00 -6.68 1.83
N THR A 122 -8.90 -5.64 2.65
CA THR A 122 -7.87 -4.61 2.53
C THR A 122 -6.97 -4.62 3.76
N ALA A 123 -5.68 -4.34 3.55
CA ALA A 123 -4.68 -4.31 4.60
C ALA A 123 -3.72 -3.14 4.40
N VAL A 124 -3.46 -2.41 5.48
CA VAL A 124 -2.53 -1.28 5.50
C VAL A 124 -1.70 -1.31 6.77
N LEU A 125 -0.55 -0.62 6.76
CA LEU A 125 0.26 -0.46 7.95
C LEU A 125 -0.31 0.63 8.87
N TRP A 126 -0.74 1.74 8.29
CA TRP A 126 -1.27 2.89 9.03
C TRP A 126 -2.63 3.33 8.52
N THR A 127 -3.49 3.72 9.45
CA THR A 127 -4.73 4.41 9.12
C THR A 127 -4.75 5.74 9.86
N LYS A 128 -4.94 6.84 9.14
CA LYS A 128 -5.08 8.15 9.74
C LYS A 128 -6.54 8.39 10.14
N GLY A 129 -6.74 9.15 11.22
CA GLY A 129 -8.07 9.45 11.72
C GLY A 129 -8.96 10.18 10.71
N LEU A 130 -8.36 10.87 9.74
CA LEU A 130 -9.09 11.56 8.68
C LEU A 130 -9.55 10.63 7.56
N SER A 131 -9.09 9.38 7.55
CA SER A 131 -9.44 8.45 6.49
C SER A 131 -10.94 8.16 6.49
N LYS A 132 -11.53 8.22 5.29
CA LYS A 132 -12.92 7.84 5.05
C LYS A 132 -13.07 6.36 4.72
N PHE A 133 -11.98 5.63 4.70
CA PHE A 133 -11.93 4.22 4.36
C PHE A 133 -11.42 3.43 5.56
N ASN A 134 -12.16 2.41 5.96
CA ASN A 134 -11.77 1.50 7.02
C ASN A 134 -11.19 0.23 6.40
N ALA A 135 -9.87 0.06 6.48
CA ALA A 135 -9.25 -1.18 6.04
C ALA A 135 -9.65 -2.33 6.97
N ASP A 136 -9.76 -3.53 6.40
CA ASP A 136 -10.09 -4.71 7.19
C ASP A 136 -8.99 -5.03 8.19
N TYR A 137 -7.73 -4.78 7.80
CA TYR A 137 -6.57 -4.99 8.65
C TYR A 137 -5.70 -3.74 8.66
N SER A 138 -5.37 -3.26 9.84
CA SER A 138 -4.50 -2.12 10.02
C SER A 138 -3.67 -2.33 11.29
N VAL A 139 -2.40 -1.93 11.26
CA VAL A 139 -1.54 -2.12 12.42
C VAL A 139 -1.63 -0.96 13.38
N GLU A 140 -1.44 0.26 12.88
CA GLU A 140 -1.47 1.46 13.72
C GLU A 140 -2.51 2.46 13.26
N PHE A 141 -3.28 2.95 14.21
CA PHE A 141 -4.22 4.04 14.01
C PHE A 141 -3.59 5.33 14.51
N LEU A 142 -3.56 6.35 13.64
CA LEU A 142 -3.00 7.66 13.96
C LEU A 142 -4.16 8.66 14.06
N PRO A 143 -4.58 9.03 15.27
CA PRO A 143 -5.74 9.91 15.46
C PRO A 143 -5.51 11.32 14.94
N THR A 144 -4.26 11.78 14.94
CA THR A 144 -3.87 13.04 14.35
C THR A 144 -3.47 12.82 12.88
N ASN A 145 -2.93 13.84 12.25
CA ASN A 145 -2.48 13.76 10.85
C ASN A 145 -0.98 14.01 10.77
N PRO A 146 -0.12 13.15 11.35
CA PRO A 146 1.31 13.34 11.25
C PRO A 146 1.80 13.03 9.84
N TRP A 147 2.87 13.70 9.45
CA TRP A 147 3.59 13.32 8.24
C TRP A 147 4.43 12.09 8.54
N ILE A 148 4.13 10.97 7.88
CA ILE A 148 4.86 9.73 8.08
C ILE A 148 6.09 9.74 7.16
N HIS A 149 7.27 9.64 7.78
CA HIS A 149 8.53 9.52 7.06
C HIS A 149 8.96 8.06 7.06
N GLN A 150 8.73 7.39 5.94
CA GLN A 150 9.11 6.00 5.78
C GLN A 150 10.62 5.90 5.50
N PRO A 151 11.27 4.78 5.87
CA PRO A 151 12.75 4.72 5.88
C PRO A 151 13.40 4.91 4.51
N PHE A 152 12.70 4.58 3.43
CA PHE A 152 13.23 4.69 2.07
C PHE A 152 12.94 6.06 1.41
N GLU A 153 12.20 6.94 2.08
CA GLU A 153 11.86 8.26 1.51
C GLU A 153 13.09 9.14 1.30
N SER A 154 14.18 8.88 2.03
CA SER A 154 15.43 9.59 1.80
C SER A 154 15.92 9.47 0.36
N TYR A 155 15.57 8.37 -0.30
CA TYR A 155 15.94 8.17 -1.71
C TYR A 155 15.17 9.07 -2.66
N ASP A 156 14.05 9.63 -2.24
CA ASP A 156 13.26 10.53 -3.10
C ASP A 156 14.04 11.76 -3.51
N VAL A 157 14.98 12.18 -2.67
CA VAL A 157 15.85 13.33 -2.92
C VAL A 157 17.32 12.94 -3.15
N MET A 158 17.60 11.65 -3.15
CA MET A 158 18.96 11.14 -3.31
C MET A 158 19.21 10.80 -4.78
N ARG A 159 19.65 11.83 -5.53
CA ARG A 159 20.00 11.62 -6.94
C ARG A 159 21.34 10.89 -7.04
N PRO A 160 21.63 10.26 -8.21
CA PRO A 160 22.88 9.52 -8.38
C PRO A 160 24.14 10.31 -8.04
N GLU A 161 24.16 11.59 -8.36
CA GLU A 161 25.28 12.49 -8.05
C GLU A 161 25.57 12.53 -6.55
N LYS A 162 24.52 12.53 -5.74
CA LYS A 162 24.66 12.50 -4.28
C LYS A 162 25.25 11.18 -3.79
N LEU A 163 24.90 10.08 -4.46
CA LEU A 163 25.46 8.78 -4.13
C LEU A 163 26.94 8.70 -4.47
N ILE A 164 27.35 9.31 -5.58
CA ILE A 164 28.77 9.41 -5.95
C ILE A 164 29.54 10.15 -4.85
N GLU A 165 29.02 11.28 -4.38
CA GLU A 165 29.62 12.02 -3.27
C GLU A 165 29.69 11.19 -1.99
N LYS A 166 28.59 10.52 -1.64
CA LYS A 166 28.51 9.70 -0.43
C LYS A 166 29.55 8.58 -0.41
N TRP A 167 29.73 7.91 -1.53
CA TRP A 167 30.62 6.75 -1.63
C TRP A 167 32.00 7.09 -2.13
N LYS A 168 32.24 8.32 -2.54
CA LYS A 168 33.55 8.82 -3.02
C LYS A 168 34.10 8.01 -4.20
N VAL A 169 33.25 7.73 -5.14
CA VAL A 169 33.60 6.98 -6.34
C VAL A 169 33.42 7.79 -7.62
#